data_9a5ad68cd893a08b3cd3c5c44575e65c
#
_entry.id   9a5ad68cd893a08b3cd3c5c44575e65c
#
_cell.length_a   1.000
_cell.length_b   1.000
_cell.length_c   1.000
_cell.angle_alpha   90.00
_cell.angle_beta   90.00
_cell.angle_gamma   90.00
#
_symmetry.space_group_name_H-M   'P 1'
#
loop_
_entity.id
_entity.type
_entity.pdbx_description
1 polymer ?
#
loop_
_entity_poly.entity_id
_entity_poly.type
_entity_poly.pdbx_seq_one_letter_code
_entity_poly.pdbx_strand_id
1 'polypeptide(L)'
;MILSFIVYGGMLLIMTYCGYKVAFADEKCFSLKSFCTNGYVFWAIFIFCLVASLRWRVGMDCNSYIRLFYHPQESFEVGFNKLIEWVKYTGANHVPYLFILAFLEIFFFYYAFKWEKIYYLFIPFVLFCSSEYFMMMNGIRQTIACCVFVYVSTQCDKGDILKNMLLVVACSFLHRSSLVLIPIIFIFAFLHVQVRLNRYLQMLLVVLAFIFSSMDLVNIIRPYIIVLLNIIGYGTTENDLLNLSLERTIGPRAYVDLCIYLIIIYFSPLLKENSGLKSFSVQYLLFLIGTIGGYLFYNVHAMVRLLMYFDIFKIVMMIYLMKLMFIDTVYYTHIRAHETAANLVC
;
A
#
# COMPACT_ATOMS: atom_id res chain seq x y z
N MET A 1 -9.70 -25.47 -1.93
CA MET A 1 -9.79 -24.70 -0.68
C MET A 1 -8.66 -25.06 0.31
N ILE A 2 -8.51 -26.30 0.77
CA ILE A 2 -7.44 -26.71 1.73
C ILE A 2 -6.04 -26.34 1.23
N LEU A 3 -5.70 -26.65 -0.02
CA LEU A 3 -4.39 -26.33 -0.60
C LEU A 3 -4.09 -24.82 -0.57
N SER A 4 -5.09 -23.97 -0.84
CA SER A 4 -4.91 -22.53 -0.77
C SER A 4 -4.61 -22.06 0.66
N PHE A 5 -5.27 -22.62 1.68
CA PHE A 5 -4.95 -22.34 3.08
C PHE A 5 -3.53 -22.77 3.45
N ILE A 6 -3.07 -23.93 2.98
CA ILE A 6 -1.72 -24.42 3.23
C ILE A 6 -0.68 -23.48 2.58
N VAL A 7 -0.86 -23.10 1.32
CA VAL A 7 0.09 -22.26 0.58
C VAL A 7 0.14 -20.85 1.17
N TYR A 8 -1.00 -20.17 1.30
CA TYR A 8 -1.04 -18.79 1.78
C TYR A 8 -0.79 -18.69 3.29
N GLY A 9 -1.30 -19.64 4.08
CA GLY A 9 -1.01 -19.74 5.51
C GLY A 9 0.47 -20.05 5.77
N GLY A 10 1.06 -20.97 5.00
CA GLY A 10 2.49 -21.26 5.06
C GLY A 10 3.36 -20.05 4.70
N MET A 11 3.00 -19.31 3.63
CA MET A 11 3.66 -18.07 3.27
C MET A 11 3.58 -17.06 4.40
N LEU A 12 2.40 -16.81 4.97
CA LEU A 12 2.20 -15.89 6.10
C LEU A 12 3.08 -16.29 7.30
N LEU A 13 3.10 -17.56 7.68
CA LEU A 13 3.90 -18.06 8.80
C LEU A 13 5.40 -17.85 8.57
N ILE A 14 5.92 -18.18 7.36
CA ILE A 14 7.32 -17.97 7.02
C ILE A 14 7.69 -16.49 7.04
N MET A 15 6.87 -15.63 6.40
CA MET A 15 7.12 -14.18 6.39
C MET A 15 7.08 -13.59 7.80
N THR A 16 6.13 -14.01 8.65
CA THR A 16 6.02 -13.56 10.04
C THR A 16 7.22 -14.03 10.87
N TYR A 17 7.66 -15.28 10.72
CA TYR A 17 8.87 -15.79 11.37
C TYR A 17 10.12 -15.00 10.95
N CYS A 18 10.28 -14.73 9.66
CA CYS A 18 11.38 -13.91 9.16
C CYS A 18 11.29 -12.47 9.73
N GLY A 19 10.11 -11.88 9.74
CA GLY A 19 9.86 -10.57 10.32
C GLY A 19 10.19 -10.53 11.82
N TYR A 20 9.82 -11.56 12.58
CA TYR A 20 10.21 -11.72 13.99
C TYR A 20 11.74 -11.71 14.16
N LYS A 21 12.46 -12.52 13.37
CA LYS A 21 13.93 -12.56 13.43
C LYS A 21 14.59 -11.24 13.07
N VAL A 22 14.01 -10.48 12.14
CA VAL A 22 14.47 -9.14 11.79
C VAL A 22 14.18 -8.14 12.90
N ALA A 23 12.97 -8.17 13.48
CA ALA A 23 12.51 -7.23 14.49
C ALA A 23 13.36 -7.25 15.78
N PHE A 24 13.82 -8.44 16.17
CA PHE A 24 14.61 -8.65 17.40
C PHE A 24 16.11 -8.78 17.16
N ALA A 25 16.63 -8.34 15.99
CA ALA A 25 18.06 -8.20 15.76
C ALA A 25 18.62 -6.94 16.44
N ASP A 26 19.89 -6.99 16.84
CA ASP A 26 20.55 -5.94 17.67
C ASP A 26 20.52 -4.53 17.06
N GLU A 27 20.57 -4.41 15.75
CA GLU A 27 20.53 -3.11 15.07
C GLU A 27 19.09 -2.61 14.89
N LYS A 28 18.84 -1.31 15.11
CA LYS A 28 17.48 -0.73 14.96
C LYS A 28 17.06 -0.45 13.52
N CYS A 29 17.98 -0.18 12.62
CA CYS A 29 17.70 0.23 11.25
C CYS A 29 18.56 -0.51 10.23
N PHE A 30 18.15 -0.44 8.96
CA PHE A 30 18.88 -0.99 7.83
C PHE A 30 19.53 0.11 6.97
N SER A 31 20.79 -0.11 6.56
CA SER A 31 21.34 0.48 5.34
C SER A 31 20.86 -0.31 4.12
N LEU A 32 21.03 0.22 2.91
CA LEU A 32 20.68 -0.55 1.70
C LEU A 32 21.46 -1.86 1.63
N LYS A 33 22.77 -1.82 1.95
CA LYS A 33 23.64 -3.01 1.95
C LYS A 33 23.16 -4.04 2.95
N SER A 34 22.94 -3.66 4.22
CA SER A 34 22.50 -4.59 5.25
C SER A 34 21.08 -5.12 5.00
N PHE A 35 20.20 -4.35 4.38
CA PHE A 35 18.89 -4.80 3.95
C PHE A 35 18.99 -5.90 2.88
N CYS A 36 19.77 -5.68 1.81
CA CYS A 36 19.92 -6.65 0.73
C CYS A 36 20.71 -7.91 1.14
N THR A 37 21.57 -7.83 2.16
CA THR A 37 22.35 -8.99 2.64
C THR A 37 21.70 -9.72 3.81
N ASN A 38 20.59 -9.24 4.34
CA ASN A 38 19.90 -9.90 5.44
C ASN A 38 19.12 -11.12 4.94
N GLY A 39 19.51 -12.32 5.37
CA GLY A 39 18.92 -13.58 4.93
C GLY A 39 17.42 -13.70 5.27
N TYR A 40 16.96 -13.16 6.41
CA TYR A 40 15.54 -13.21 6.75
C TYR A 40 14.69 -12.29 5.89
N VAL A 41 15.19 -11.08 5.58
CA VAL A 41 14.52 -10.18 4.61
C VAL A 41 14.46 -10.84 3.24
N PHE A 42 15.57 -11.45 2.79
CA PHE A 42 15.61 -12.19 1.54
C PHE A 42 14.55 -13.29 1.49
N TRP A 43 14.47 -14.14 2.50
CA TRP A 43 13.50 -15.26 2.53
C TRP A 43 12.05 -14.75 2.59
N ALA A 44 11.76 -13.68 3.33
CA ALA A 44 10.43 -13.08 3.36
C ALA A 44 9.99 -12.58 1.98
N ILE A 45 10.88 -11.86 1.28
CA ILE A 45 10.64 -11.37 -0.09
C ILE A 45 10.53 -12.55 -1.06
N PHE A 46 11.46 -13.51 -0.99
CA PHE A 46 11.51 -14.64 -1.90
C PHE A 46 10.26 -15.51 -1.84
N ILE A 47 9.77 -15.85 -0.64
CA ILE A 47 8.55 -16.67 -0.51
C ILE A 47 7.31 -15.95 -1.04
N PHE A 48 7.20 -14.64 -0.82
CA PHE A 48 6.14 -13.83 -1.40
C PHE A 48 6.19 -13.89 -2.94
N CYS A 49 7.37 -13.64 -3.54
CA CYS A 49 7.57 -13.68 -4.99
C CYS A 49 7.29 -15.06 -5.57
N LEU A 50 7.72 -16.12 -4.88
CA LEU A 50 7.50 -17.49 -5.31
C LEU A 50 6.01 -17.83 -5.37
N VAL A 51 5.25 -17.53 -4.30
CA VAL A 51 3.81 -17.77 -4.26
C VAL A 51 3.08 -16.89 -5.27
N ALA A 52 3.47 -15.62 -5.41
CA ALA A 52 2.88 -14.71 -6.38
C ALA A 52 3.12 -15.14 -7.83
N SER A 53 4.30 -15.68 -8.16
CA SER A 53 4.66 -16.08 -9.52
C SER A 53 4.12 -17.46 -9.93
N LEU A 54 4.00 -18.39 -8.97
CA LEU A 54 3.51 -19.75 -9.21
C LEU A 54 1.97 -19.86 -9.11
N ARG A 55 1.28 -18.77 -8.75
CA ARG A 55 -0.17 -18.80 -8.64
C ARG A 55 -0.84 -19.19 -9.97
N TRP A 56 -1.86 -20.03 -9.88
CA TRP A 56 -2.66 -20.45 -11.02
C TRP A 56 -4.13 -20.07 -10.79
N ARG A 57 -4.68 -19.20 -11.65
CA ARG A 57 -6.07 -18.74 -11.58
C ARG A 57 -6.47 -18.08 -10.25
N VAL A 58 -5.50 -17.55 -9.52
CA VAL A 58 -5.75 -16.79 -8.29
C VAL A 58 -5.59 -15.30 -8.58
N GLY A 59 -6.65 -14.55 -8.30
CA GLY A 59 -6.78 -13.15 -8.69
C GLY A 59 -7.47 -13.00 -10.06
N MET A 60 -8.20 -11.91 -10.22
CA MET A 60 -8.99 -11.64 -11.45
C MET A 60 -8.08 -11.44 -12.67
N ASP A 61 -6.93 -10.77 -12.49
CA ASP A 61 -6.04 -10.38 -13.58
C ASP A 61 -4.92 -11.41 -13.88
N CYS A 62 -4.82 -12.49 -13.10
CA CYS A 62 -3.75 -13.48 -13.28
C CYS A 62 -3.70 -14.01 -14.72
N ASN A 63 -4.84 -14.45 -15.25
CA ASN A 63 -4.92 -14.96 -16.60
C ASN A 63 -4.62 -13.88 -17.66
N SER A 64 -4.96 -12.63 -17.40
CA SER A 64 -4.66 -11.50 -18.27
C SER A 64 -3.16 -11.24 -18.35
N TYR A 65 -2.43 -11.26 -17.21
CA TYR A 65 -0.97 -11.13 -17.21
C TYR A 65 -0.27 -12.30 -17.91
N ILE A 66 -0.74 -13.54 -17.71
CA ILE A 66 -0.21 -14.72 -18.43
C ILE A 66 -0.47 -14.58 -19.94
N ARG A 67 -1.68 -14.18 -20.34
CA ARG A 67 -2.02 -13.95 -21.75
C ARG A 67 -1.14 -12.87 -22.37
N LEU A 68 -0.94 -11.74 -21.66
CA LEU A 68 -0.07 -10.66 -22.12
C LEU A 68 1.38 -11.09 -22.30
N PHE A 69 1.88 -11.99 -21.46
CA PHE A 69 3.20 -12.56 -21.64
C PHE A 69 3.32 -13.31 -22.98
N TYR A 70 2.35 -14.15 -23.34
CA TYR A 70 2.40 -14.90 -24.60
C TYR A 70 1.99 -14.06 -25.83
N HIS A 71 1.08 -13.12 -25.65
CA HIS A 71 0.55 -12.24 -26.69
C HIS A 71 0.67 -10.77 -26.24
N PRO A 72 1.86 -10.16 -26.35
CA PRO A 72 2.08 -8.77 -25.98
C PRO A 72 1.21 -7.84 -26.81
N GLN A 73 0.71 -6.78 -26.20
CA GLN A 73 -0.07 -5.74 -26.87
C GLN A 73 0.76 -4.45 -26.91
N GLU A 74 0.83 -3.82 -28.06
CA GLU A 74 1.56 -2.55 -28.26
C GLU A 74 0.97 -1.37 -27.45
N SER A 75 -0.30 -1.50 -27.04
CA SER A 75 -0.99 -0.50 -26.22
C SER A 75 -0.46 -0.35 -24.78
N PHE A 76 0.40 -1.28 -24.33
CA PHE A 76 0.99 -1.21 -23.00
C PHE A 76 2.28 -0.41 -23.00
N GLU A 77 2.69 -0.01 -21.78
CA GLU A 77 3.88 0.81 -21.54
C GLU A 77 5.16 0.09 -22.02
N VAL A 78 6.08 0.89 -22.58
CA VAL A 78 7.31 0.40 -23.20
C VAL A 78 8.14 -0.48 -22.26
N GLY A 79 8.33 -0.07 -21.01
CA GLY A 79 9.13 -0.83 -20.04
C GLY A 79 8.49 -2.16 -19.68
N PHE A 80 7.14 -2.20 -19.62
CA PHE A 80 6.41 -3.44 -19.38
C PHE A 80 6.59 -4.43 -20.53
N ASN A 81 6.44 -3.98 -21.80
CA ASN A 81 6.65 -4.80 -22.97
C ASN A 81 8.11 -5.27 -23.10
N LYS A 82 9.08 -4.39 -22.81
CA LYS A 82 10.51 -4.73 -22.80
C LYS A 82 10.86 -5.80 -21.76
N LEU A 83 10.23 -5.77 -20.58
CA LEU A 83 10.41 -6.82 -19.57
C LEU A 83 9.90 -8.18 -20.09
N ILE A 84 8.75 -8.20 -20.75
CA ILE A 84 8.21 -9.42 -21.37
C ILE A 84 9.17 -9.94 -22.46
N GLU A 85 9.64 -9.07 -23.36
CA GLU A 85 10.59 -9.43 -24.42
C GLU A 85 11.86 -10.03 -23.84
N TRP A 86 12.43 -9.37 -22.80
CA TRP A 86 13.64 -9.84 -22.15
C TRP A 86 13.49 -11.22 -21.52
N VAL A 87 12.40 -11.47 -20.80
CA VAL A 87 12.15 -12.80 -20.23
C VAL A 87 11.94 -13.85 -21.33
N LYS A 88 11.21 -13.52 -22.40
CA LYS A 88 11.05 -14.43 -23.55
C LYS A 88 12.38 -14.76 -24.24
N TYR A 89 13.28 -13.78 -24.36
CA TYR A 89 14.60 -13.98 -24.95
C TYR A 89 15.44 -15.02 -24.17
N THR A 90 15.24 -15.17 -22.86
CA THR A 90 15.89 -16.20 -22.06
C THR A 90 15.32 -17.61 -22.29
N GLY A 91 14.26 -17.76 -23.08
CA GLY A 91 13.55 -19.04 -23.28
C GLY A 91 12.65 -19.45 -22.10
N ALA A 92 12.51 -18.60 -21.09
CA ALA A 92 11.69 -18.88 -19.91
C ALA A 92 10.19 -18.70 -20.19
N ASN A 93 9.37 -19.34 -19.36
CA ASN A 93 7.91 -19.13 -19.35
C ASN A 93 7.53 -17.84 -18.60
N HIS A 94 6.25 -17.63 -18.30
CA HIS A 94 5.73 -16.45 -17.63
C HIS A 94 6.09 -16.34 -16.13
N VAL A 95 6.59 -17.39 -15.50
CA VAL A 95 6.87 -17.41 -14.04
C VAL A 95 7.94 -16.41 -13.64
N PRO A 96 9.14 -16.35 -14.27
CA PRO A 96 10.14 -15.33 -13.94
C PRO A 96 9.64 -13.89 -14.15
N TYR A 97 8.82 -13.66 -15.16
CA TYR A 97 8.20 -12.36 -15.40
C TYR A 97 7.30 -11.92 -14.23
N LEU A 98 6.40 -12.80 -13.77
CA LEU A 98 5.57 -12.53 -12.60
C LEU A 98 6.39 -12.40 -11.31
N PHE A 99 7.48 -13.16 -11.18
CA PHE A 99 8.40 -13.09 -10.04
C PHE A 99 9.07 -11.72 -9.96
N ILE A 100 9.56 -11.17 -11.07
CA ILE A 100 10.20 -9.85 -11.12
C ILE A 100 9.21 -8.76 -10.73
N LEU A 101 7.97 -8.82 -11.25
CA LEU A 101 6.95 -7.84 -10.89
C LEU A 101 6.61 -7.89 -9.39
N ALA A 102 6.40 -9.09 -8.84
CA ALA A 102 6.14 -9.28 -7.41
C ALA A 102 7.36 -8.85 -6.55
N PHE A 103 8.58 -9.07 -7.05
CA PHE A 103 9.80 -8.61 -6.38
C PHE A 103 9.83 -7.10 -6.27
N LEU A 104 9.55 -6.38 -7.35
CA LEU A 104 9.53 -4.91 -7.33
C LEU A 104 8.50 -4.36 -6.31
N GLU A 105 7.30 -4.96 -6.25
CA GLU A 105 6.28 -4.56 -5.27
C GLU A 105 6.78 -4.73 -3.84
N ILE A 106 7.10 -5.96 -3.48
CA ILE A 106 7.38 -6.29 -2.08
C ILE A 106 8.73 -5.72 -1.61
N PHE A 107 9.72 -5.60 -2.51
CA PHE A 107 11.01 -4.99 -2.20
C PHE A 107 10.85 -3.53 -1.76
N PHE A 108 10.18 -2.70 -2.56
CA PHE A 108 9.99 -1.29 -2.23
C PHE A 108 9.11 -1.12 -1.00
N PHE A 109 8.09 -1.96 -0.84
CA PHE A 109 7.25 -1.93 0.34
C PHE A 109 8.04 -2.25 1.62
N TYR A 110 8.80 -3.35 1.64
CA TYR A 110 9.66 -3.70 2.78
C TYR A 110 10.74 -2.64 3.02
N TYR A 111 11.39 -2.19 1.97
CA TYR A 111 12.45 -1.17 2.08
C TYR A 111 11.95 0.18 2.59
N ALA A 112 10.68 0.49 2.41
CA ALA A 112 10.05 1.66 2.99
C ALA A 112 10.10 1.68 4.53
N PHE A 113 10.17 0.53 5.19
CA PHE A 113 10.22 0.41 6.66
C PHE A 113 11.63 0.21 7.24
N LYS A 114 12.68 0.43 6.45
CA LYS A 114 14.08 0.18 6.82
C LYS A 114 14.58 0.94 8.05
N TRP A 115 13.93 2.04 8.43
CA TRP A 115 14.40 2.89 9.53
C TRP A 115 14.12 2.28 10.93
N GLU A 116 13.23 1.28 11.00
CA GLU A 116 12.92 0.60 12.25
C GLU A 116 12.46 -0.84 12.01
N LYS A 117 13.29 -1.79 12.45
CA LYS A 117 13.13 -3.21 12.16
C LYS A 117 11.89 -3.85 12.78
N ILE A 118 11.34 -3.29 13.85
CA ILE A 118 10.14 -3.82 14.52
C ILE A 118 8.93 -3.90 13.58
N TYR A 119 8.86 -3.03 12.56
CA TYR A 119 7.76 -3.04 11.59
C TYR A 119 7.68 -4.33 10.77
N TYR A 120 8.83 -5.02 10.56
CA TYR A 120 8.87 -6.26 9.79
C TYR A 120 8.06 -7.39 10.42
N LEU A 121 7.86 -7.33 11.75
CA LEU A 121 6.98 -8.26 12.46
C LEU A 121 5.52 -8.12 12.03
N PHE A 122 5.06 -6.91 11.76
CA PHE A 122 3.64 -6.60 11.52
C PHE A 122 3.28 -6.58 10.04
N ILE A 123 4.25 -6.32 9.13
CA ILE A 123 4.02 -6.23 7.69
C ILE A 123 3.26 -7.44 7.14
N PRO A 124 3.69 -8.71 7.36
CA PRO A 124 3.00 -9.86 6.77
C PRO A 124 1.56 -9.97 7.22
N PHE A 125 1.31 -9.81 8.52
CA PHE A 125 -0.03 -9.90 9.09
C PHE A 125 -0.96 -8.82 8.53
N VAL A 126 -0.52 -7.55 8.52
CA VAL A 126 -1.33 -6.44 8.03
C VAL A 126 -1.61 -6.57 6.53
N LEU A 127 -0.63 -6.98 5.72
CA LEU A 127 -0.82 -7.22 4.30
C LEU A 127 -1.91 -8.29 4.06
N PHE A 128 -1.85 -9.41 4.77
CA PHE A 128 -2.82 -10.50 4.60
C PHE A 128 -4.21 -10.18 5.12
N CYS A 129 -4.32 -9.43 6.22
CA CYS A 129 -5.61 -9.03 6.79
C CYS A 129 -6.26 -7.89 5.99
N SER A 130 -5.49 -7.15 5.21
CA SER A 130 -6.00 -6.07 4.34
C SER A 130 -6.43 -6.60 2.97
N SER A 131 -7.16 -5.78 2.20
CA SER A 131 -7.48 -6.08 0.79
C SER A 131 -6.27 -5.93 -0.13
N GLU A 132 -5.22 -5.29 0.35
CA GLU A 132 -4.08 -4.87 -0.47
C GLU A 132 -3.26 -6.05 -0.97
N TYR A 133 -3.22 -7.16 -0.23
CA TYR A 133 -2.63 -8.40 -0.74
C TYR A 133 -3.26 -8.83 -2.07
N PHE A 134 -4.59 -8.75 -2.18
CA PHE A 134 -5.29 -9.07 -3.42
C PHE A 134 -5.06 -7.99 -4.49
N MET A 135 -4.90 -6.73 -4.11
CA MET A 135 -4.55 -5.65 -5.03
C MET A 135 -3.15 -5.84 -5.62
N MET A 136 -2.17 -6.25 -4.81
CA MET A 136 -0.83 -6.65 -5.28
C MET A 136 -0.89 -7.82 -6.26
N MET A 137 -1.87 -8.72 -6.11
CA MET A 137 -2.05 -9.83 -7.03
C MET A 137 -2.75 -9.44 -8.34
N ASN A 138 -3.57 -8.40 -8.35
CA ASN A 138 -4.39 -8.00 -9.51
C ASN A 138 -3.82 -6.77 -10.21
N GLY A 139 -3.69 -5.66 -9.53
CA GLY A 139 -3.22 -4.40 -10.09
C GLY A 139 -1.69 -4.29 -10.15
N ILE A 140 -0.91 -5.35 -10.41
CA ILE A 140 0.53 -5.46 -10.18
C ILE A 140 1.32 -4.22 -10.66
N ARG A 141 1.08 -3.74 -11.87
CA ARG A 141 1.82 -2.60 -12.42
C ARG A 141 1.57 -1.31 -11.63
N GLN A 142 0.34 -1.07 -11.21
CA GLN A 142 -0.01 0.09 -10.42
C GLN A 142 0.46 -0.06 -8.97
N THR A 143 0.36 -1.26 -8.39
CA THR A 143 0.82 -1.51 -7.01
C THR A 143 2.32 -1.41 -6.85
N ILE A 144 3.13 -1.71 -7.89
CA ILE A 144 4.56 -1.37 -7.91
C ILE A 144 4.74 0.13 -7.65
N ALA A 145 4.03 0.98 -8.39
CA ALA A 145 4.14 2.42 -8.22
C ALA A 145 3.61 2.90 -6.86
N CYS A 146 2.57 2.25 -6.32
CA CYS A 146 2.09 2.51 -4.95
C CYS A 146 3.16 2.16 -3.91
N CYS A 147 3.83 1.01 -4.01
CA CYS A 147 4.89 0.59 -3.10
C CYS A 147 6.13 1.51 -3.17
N VAL A 148 6.51 1.93 -4.39
CA VAL A 148 7.54 2.96 -4.59
C VAL A 148 7.13 4.28 -3.95
N PHE A 149 5.87 4.67 -4.06
CA PHE A 149 5.37 5.90 -3.45
C PHE A 149 5.39 5.85 -1.92
N VAL A 150 5.10 4.70 -1.31
CA VAL A 150 5.30 4.49 0.14
C VAL A 150 6.76 4.73 0.50
N TYR A 151 7.72 4.16 -0.24
CA TYR A 151 9.14 4.40 -0.02
C TYR A 151 9.52 5.87 -0.19
N VAL A 152 9.10 6.51 -1.28
CA VAL A 152 9.36 7.93 -1.56
C VAL A 152 8.80 8.82 -0.46
N SER A 153 7.61 8.53 0.07
CA SER A 153 7.01 9.30 1.17
C SER A 153 7.88 9.35 2.42
N THR A 154 8.70 8.31 2.66
CA THR A 154 9.63 8.28 3.80
C THR A 154 10.86 9.17 3.60
N GLN A 155 11.14 9.62 2.37
CA GLN A 155 12.31 10.41 2.00
C GLN A 155 11.96 11.90 1.74
N CYS A 156 10.70 12.30 1.82
CA CYS A 156 10.25 13.66 1.48
C CYS A 156 11.01 14.75 2.25
N ASP A 157 11.45 14.48 3.48
CA ASP A 157 12.19 15.43 4.31
C ASP A 157 13.72 15.48 4.03
N LYS A 158 14.25 14.63 3.17
CA LYS A 158 15.71 14.42 3.03
C LYS A 158 16.36 15.13 1.84
N GLY A 159 15.63 16.00 1.14
CA GLY A 159 16.19 16.78 0.03
C GLY A 159 16.43 16.02 -1.27
N ASP A 160 16.20 14.70 -1.32
CA ASP A 160 16.43 13.84 -2.50
C ASP A 160 15.27 13.91 -3.51
N ILE A 161 14.73 15.10 -3.76
CA ILE A 161 13.55 15.30 -4.63
C ILE A 161 13.79 14.71 -6.01
N LEU A 162 14.95 15.04 -6.63
CA LEU A 162 15.28 14.56 -7.97
C LEU A 162 15.30 13.04 -8.05
N LYS A 163 15.91 12.37 -7.07
CA LYS A 163 15.95 10.91 -6.98
C LYS A 163 14.55 10.31 -6.85
N ASN A 164 13.71 10.91 -6.01
CA ASN A 164 12.33 10.47 -5.81
C ASN A 164 11.49 10.65 -7.07
N MET A 165 11.66 11.76 -7.80
CA MET A 165 11.03 12.00 -9.09
C MET A 165 11.50 10.99 -10.15
N LEU A 166 12.82 10.71 -10.22
CA LEU A 166 13.38 9.72 -11.13
C LEU A 166 12.84 8.31 -10.88
N LEU A 167 12.64 7.92 -9.61
CA LEU A 167 12.01 6.64 -9.27
C LEU A 167 10.56 6.57 -9.77
N VAL A 168 9.79 7.63 -9.62
CA VAL A 168 8.41 7.68 -10.13
C VAL A 168 8.38 7.70 -11.66
N VAL A 169 9.29 8.42 -12.31
CA VAL A 169 9.45 8.35 -13.77
C VAL A 169 9.81 6.93 -14.21
N ALA A 170 10.69 6.24 -13.50
CA ALA A 170 10.98 4.82 -13.79
C ALA A 170 9.72 3.94 -13.68
N CYS A 171 8.86 4.17 -12.66
CA CYS A 171 7.58 3.47 -12.55
C CYS A 171 6.64 3.74 -13.74
N SER A 172 6.70 4.92 -14.36
CA SER A 172 5.84 5.26 -15.51
C SER A 172 6.11 4.41 -16.74
N PHE A 173 7.30 3.82 -16.86
CA PHE A 173 7.61 2.83 -17.90
C PHE A 173 6.87 1.50 -17.70
N LEU A 174 6.41 1.20 -16.47
CA LEU A 174 5.58 0.04 -16.15
C LEU A 174 4.10 0.41 -16.07
N HIS A 175 3.78 1.63 -15.60
CA HIS A 175 2.41 2.11 -15.44
C HIS A 175 2.33 3.64 -15.54
N ARG A 176 1.84 4.12 -16.68
CA ARG A 176 1.87 5.55 -17.06
C ARG A 176 1.21 6.49 -16.04
N SER A 177 0.13 6.05 -15.37
CA SER A 177 -0.58 6.90 -14.41
C SER A 177 0.25 7.25 -13.16
N SER A 178 1.40 6.59 -12.92
CA SER A 178 2.30 6.95 -11.83
C SER A 178 2.84 8.38 -11.95
N LEU A 179 2.85 8.99 -13.13
CA LEU A 179 3.26 10.38 -13.35
C LEU A 179 2.44 11.39 -12.53
N VAL A 180 1.22 11.03 -12.12
CA VAL A 180 0.39 11.85 -11.22
C VAL A 180 1.06 12.07 -9.85
N LEU A 181 1.99 11.21 -9.46
CA LEU A 181 2.73 11.33 -8.21
C LEU A 181 3.80 12.45 -8.24
N ILE A 182 4.27 12.86 -9.43
CA ILE A 182 5.31 13.90 -9.56
C ILE A 182 4.89 15.22 -8.92
N PRO A 183 3.74 15.83 -9.28
CA PRO A 183 3.30 17.06 -8.63
C PRO A 183 3.05 16.89 -7.13
N ILE A 184 2.62 15.71 -6.69
CA ILE A 184 2.38 15.40 -5.28
C ILE A 184 3.71 15.40 -4.50
N ILE A 185 4.75 14.75 -5.03
CA ILE A 185 6.09 14.74 -4.43
C ILE A 185 6.66 16.15 -4.37
N PHE A 186 6.48 16.92 -5.45
CA PHE A 186 6.93 18.30 -5.50
C PHE A 186 6.26 19.16 -4.43
N ILE A 187 4.93 19.04 -4.28
CA ILE A 187 4.17 19.73 -3.22
C ILE A 187 4.72 19.39 -1.83
N PHE A 188 4.95 18.11 -1.55
CA PHE A 188 5.43 17.65 -0.24
C PHE A 188 6.88 18.04 0.05
N ALA A 189 7.70 18.21 -0.98
CA ALA A 189 9.09 18.63 -0.82
C ALA A 189 9.22 20.11 -0.44
N PHE A 190 8.31 20.95 -0.92
CA PHE A 190 8.34 22.41 -0.69
C PHE A 190 7.40 22.87 0.42
N LEU A 191 6.33 22.14 0.69
CA LEU A 191 5.38 22.50 1.73
C LEU A 191 5.62 21.66 3.00
N HIS A 192 5.80 22.35 4.13
CA HIS A 192 5.79 21.71 5.44
C HIS A 192 4.37 21.24 5.77
N VAL A 193 4.06 20.02 5.38
CA VAL A 193 2.74 19.43 5.56
C VAL A 193 2.49 19.12 7.03
N GLN A 194 1.48 19.76 7.59
CA GLN A 194 0.97 19.46 8.92
C GLN A 194 -0.56 19.38 8.86
N VAL A 195 -1.11 18.27 9.32
CA VAL A 195 -2.56 18.14 9.47
C VAL A 195 -2.97 18.88 10.74
N ARG A 196 -3.51 20.10 10.58
CA ARG A 196 -3.94 20.98 11.69
C ARG A 196 -5.39 20.76 12.12
N LEU A 197 -6.17 19.99 11.36
CA LEU A 197 -7.56 19.69 11.69
C LEU A 197 -7.63 18.89 12.99
N ASN A 198 -8.59 19.25 13.85
CA ASN A 198 -8.87 18.48 15.06
C ASN A 198 -9.25 17.04 14.68
N ARG A 199 -8.72 16.05 15.43
CA ARG A 199 -8.97 14.62 15.19
C ARG A 199 -10.46 14.25 15.16
N TYR A 200 -11.27 14.88 16.00
CA TYR A 200 -12.73 14.65 16.01
C TYR A 200 -13.41 15.13 14.74
N LEU A 201 -12.94 16.26 14.18
CA LEU A 201 -13.41 16.74 12.88
C LEU A 201 -12.99 15.80 11.74
N GLN A 202 -11.75 15.25 11.81
CA GLN A 202 -11.29 14.25 10.84
C GLN A 202 -12.15 12.98 10.91
N MET A 203 -12.45 12.48 12.12
CA MET A 203 -13.35 11.34 12.32
C MET A 203 -14.74 11.61 11.75
N LEU A 204 -15.30 12.79 12.01
CA LEU A 204 -16.58 13.23 11.46
C LEU A 204 -16.56 13.23 9.93
N LEU A 205 -15.52 13.78 9.30
CA LEU A 205 -15.39 13.80 7.84
C LEU A 205 -15.33 12.39 7.24
N VAL A 206 -14.62 11.45 7.88
CA VAL A 206 -14.55 10.05 7.43
C VAL A 206 -15.91 9.36 7.58
N VAL A 207 -16.63 9.57 8.69
CA VAL A 207 -17.98 9.02 8.89
C VAL A 207 -18.95 9.61 7.87
N LEU A 208 -18.92 10.91 7.62
CA LEU A 208 -19.75 11.52 6.60
C LEU A 208 -19.43 10.97 5.20
N ALA A 209 -18.15 10.83 4.84
CA ALA A 209 -17.75 10.24 3.57
C ALA A 209 -18.25 8.79 3.44
N PHE A 210 -18.21 8.00 4.52
CA PHE A 210 -18.76 6.66 4.56
C PHE A 210 -20.29 6.64 4.37
N ILE A 211 -21.03 7.52 5.05
CA ILE A 211 -22.48 7.64 4.86
C ILE A 211 -22.80 8.06 3.42
N PHE A 212 -22.08 9.03 2.89
CA PHE A 212 -22.26 9.49 1.52
C PHE A 212 -21.87 8.44 0.46
N SER A 213 -21.00 7.47 0.78
CA SER A 213 -20.67 6.38 -0.15
C SER A 213 -21.88 5.47 -0.46
N SER A 214 -22.87 5.42 0.42
CA SER A 214 -24.14 4.72 0.20
C SER A 214 -25.13 5.54 -0.62
N MET A 215 -24.92 6.86 -0.75
CA MET A 215 -25.72 7.73 -1.57
C MET A 215 -25.12 7.78 -2.97
N ASP A 216 -25.91 7.70 -4.01
CA ASP A 216 -25.44 7.76 -5.40
C ASP A 216 -25.02 9.20 -5.79
N LEU A 217 -24.01 9.71 -5.04
CA LEU A 217 -23.40 11.03 -5.31
C LEU A 217 -22.79 11.10 -6.71
N VAL A 218 -22.45 9.94 -7.28
CA VAL A 218 -21.93 9.86 -8.65
C VAL A 218 -22.92 10.44 -9.63
N ASN A 219 -24.21 10.15 -9.50
CA ASN A 219 -25.24 10.69 -10.39
C ASN A 219 -25.39 12.20 -10.26
N ILE A 220 -25.14 12.78 -9.08
CA ILE A 220 -25.19 14.23 -8.85
C ILE A 220 -23.96 14.92 -9.44
N ILE A 221 -22.77 14.31 -9.32
CA ILE A 221 -21.49 14.92 -9.73
C ILE A 221 -21.15 14.58 -11.20
N ARG A 222 -21.71 13.51 -11.75
CA ARG A 222 -21.49 13.02 -13.11
C ARG A 222 -21.49 14.09 -14.19
N PRO A 223 -22.49 14.98 -14.31
CA PRO A 223 -22.50 16.00 -15.35
C PRO A 223 -21.30 16.95 -15.25
N TYR A 224 -20.87 17.28 -14.04
CA TYR A 224 -19.71 18.17 -13.82
C TYR A 224 -18.38 17.45 -14.16
N ILE A 225 -18.28 16.16 -13.87
CA ILE A 225 -17.10 15.35 -14.26
C ILE A 225 -17.00 15.25 -15.77
N ILE A 226 -18.11 15.04 -16.49
CA ILE A 226 -18.15 14.98 -17.96
C ILE A 226 -17.64 16.30 -18.55
N VAL A 227 -18.15 17.43 -18.06
CA VAL A 227 -17.70 18.75 -18.52
C VAL A 227 -16.21 18.94 -18.29
N LEU A 228 -15.70 18.57 -17.11
CA LEU A 228 -14.27 18.67 -16.78
C LEU A 228 -13.41 17.79 -17.68
N LEU A 229 -13.79 16.53 -17.90
CA LEU A 229 -13.06 15.60 -18.75
C LEU A 229 -13.05 16.03 -20.22
N ASN A 230 -14.16 16.59 -20.70
CA ASN A 230 -14.24 17.16 -22.05
C ASN A 230 -13.37 18.40 -22.23
N ILE A 231 -13.27 19.26 -21.20
CA ILE A 231 -12.35 20.41 -21.19
C ILE A 231 -10.88 19.96 -21.26
N ILE A 232 -10.54 18.84 -20.60
CA ILE A 232 -9.16 18.28 -20.59
C ILE A 232 -8.86 17.51 -21.88
N GLY A 233 -9.83 17.36 -22.80
CA GLY A 233 -9.66 16.67 -24.09
C GLY A 233 -9.87 15.14 -24.01
N TYR A 234 -10.37 14.63 -22.89
CA TYR A 234 -10.89 13.26 -22.80
C TYR A 234 -12.32 13.24 -23.35
N GLY A 235 -12.51 13.10 -24.65
CA GLY A 235 -13.83 13.03 -25.30
C GLY A 235 -14.68 11.85 -24.84
N THR A 236 -15.13 11.91 -23.58
CA THR A 236 -15.95 10.88 -22.92
C THR A 236 -17.42 11.16 -23.19
N THR A 237 -18.11 10.17 -23.71
CA THR A 237 -19.58 10.18 -23.83
C THR A 237 -20.21 9.80 -22.48
N GLU A 238 -21.48 10.19 -22.30
CA GLU A 238 -22.25 9.81 -21.10
C GLU A 238 -22.32 8.28 -20.91
N ASN A 239 -22.35 7.52 -22.02
CA ASN A 239 -22.30 6.05 -22.01
C ASN A 239 -20.97 5.48 -21.53
N ASP A 240 -19.84 6.14 -21.81
CA ASP A 240 -18.53 5.70 -21.33
C ASP A 240 -18.41 5.85 -19.80
N LEU A 241 -19.07 6.87 -19.24
CA LEU A 241 -19.11 7.10 -17.79
C LEU A 241 -20.13 6.18 -17.08
N LEU A 242 -21.22 5.80 -17.75
CA LEU A 242 -22.17 4.79 -17.26
C LEU A 242 -21.48 3.42 -17.13
N ASN A 243 -20.64 3.05 -18.09
CA ASN A 243 -19.83 1.84 -18.06
C ASN A 243 -18.70 1.90 -17.00
N LEU A 244 -18.35 3.09 -16.50
CA LEU A 244 -17.36 3.31 -15.44
C LEU A 244 -17.95 3.30 -14.02
N SER A 245 -19.30 3.36 -13.89
CA SER A 245 -19.97 3.23 -12.61
C SER A 245 -20.07 1.74 -12.24
N LEU A 246 -19.45 1.38 -11.13
CA LEU A 246 -19.59 0.04 -10.57
C LEU A 246 -20.75 0.08 -9.57
N GLU A 247 -21.79 -0.73 -9.78
CA GLU A 247 -22.76 -1.02 -8.74
C GLU A 247 -22.08 -1.83 -7.63
N ARG A 248 -21.47 -1.14 -6.67
CA ARG A 248 -20.82 -1.76 -5.51
C ARG A 248 -21.69 -1.56 -4.29
N THR A 249 -22.12 -2.65 -3.68
CA THR A 249 -22.76 -2.62 -2.36
C THR A 249 -21.68 -2.57 -1.27
N ILE A 250 -21.92 -1.78 -0.23
CA ILE A 250 -21.06 -1.72 0.95
C ILE A 250 -21.17 -3.04 1.71
N GLY A 251 -20.12 -3.85 1.66
CA GLY A 251 -20.07 -5.13 2.38
C GLY A 251 -19.72 -4.95 3.87
N PRO A 252 -19.92 -5.99 4.71
CA PRO A 252 -19.63 -5.95 6.16
C PRO A 252 -18.19 -5.53 6.48
N ARG A 253 -17.25 -5.83 5.60
CA ARG A 253 -15.84 -5.45 5.74
C ARG A 253 -15.64 -3.94 5.83
N ALA A 254 -16.40 -3.15 5.06
CA ALA A 254 -16.24 -1.70 5.05
C ALA A 254 -16.54 -1.06 6.43
N TYR A 255 -17.43 -1.68 7.24
CA TYR A 255 -17.66 -1.24 8.60
C TYR A 255 -16.48 -1.54 9.53
N VAL A 256 -15.84 -2.70 9.36
CA VAL A 256 -14.62 -3.06 10.12
C VAL A 256 -13.49 -2.10 9.75
N ASP A 257 -13.29 -1.85 8.45
CA ASP A 257 -12.28 -0.90 7.96
C ASP A 257 -12.55 0.51 8.51
N LEU A 258 -13.83 0.97 8.54
CA LEU A 258 -14.21 2.24 9.15
C LEU A 258 -13.79 2.31 10.62
N CYS A 259 -14.11 1.27 11.41
CA CYS A 259 -13.71 1.24 12.82
C CYS A 259 -12.19 1.34 12.99
N ILE A 260 -11.42 0.61 12.19
CA ILE A 260 -9.95 0.66 12.22
C ILE A 260 -9.45 2.07 11.87
N TYR A 261 -10.02 2.72 10.85
CA TYR A 261 -9.59 4.07 10.46
C TYR A 261 -9.92 5.11 11.52
N LEU A 262 -11.07 5.00 12.18
CA LEU A 262 -11.41 5.87 13.31
C LEU A 262 -10.45 5.66 14.49
N ILE A 263 -10.03 4.43 14.78
CA ILE A 263 -9.01 4.12 15.79
C ILE A 263 -7.67 4.76 15.41
N ILE A 264 -7.23 4.62 14.16
CA ILE A 264 -6.00 5.26 13.66
C ILE A 264 -6.05 6.78 13.84
N ILE A 265 -7.18 7.42 13.47
CA ILE A 265 -7.35 8.87 13.61
C ILE A 265 -7.33 9.29 15.08
N TYR A 266 -8.00 8.55 15.95
CA TYR A 266 -8.04 8.83 17.39
C TYR A 266 -6.65 8.78 18.01
N PHE A 267 -5.83 7.77 17.65
CA PHE A 267 -4.48 7.58 18.15
C PHE A 267 -3.40 8.30 17.33
N SER A 268 -3.75 9.12 16.34
CA SER A 268 -2.80 9.77 15.43
C SER A 268 -1.71 10.61 16.15
N PRO A 269 -1.95 11.31 17.27
CA PRO A 269 -0.89 12.00 17.97
C PRO A 269 0.18 11.02 18.54
N LEU A 270 -0.26 9.93 19.16
CA LEU A 270 0.63 8.89 19.68
C LEU A 270 1.37 8.15 18.57
N LEU A 271 0.70 7.88 17.44
CA LEU A 271 1.33 7.29 16.26
C LEU A 271 2.44 8.18 15.71
N LYS A 272 2.24 9.52 15.72
CA LYS A 272 3.26 10.49 15.30
C LYS A 272 4.49 10.43 16.19
N GLU A 273 4.31 10.44 17.50
CA GLU A 273 5.39 10.36 18.47
C GLU A 273 6.18 9.05 18.36
N ASN A 274 5.46 7.91 18.25
CA ASN A 274 6.06 6.58 18.21
C ASN A 274 6.62 6.18 16.84
N SER A 275 6.23 6.86 15.76
CA SER A 275 6.74 6.53 14.42
C SER A 275 8.22 6.88 14.23
N GLY A 276 8.71 7.89 14.95
CA GLY A 276 10.08 8.40 14.80
C GLY A 276 10.37 9.03 13.42
N LEU A 277 9.35 9.18 12.55
CA LEU A 277 9.49 9.71 11.20
C LEU A 277 9.04 11.17 11.12
N LYS A 278 9.90 12.01 10.58
CA LYS A 278 9.55 13.40 10.24
C LYS A 278 8.45 13.44 9.17
N SER A 279 8.47 12.51 8.22
CA SER A 279 7.50 12.38 7.13
C SER A 279 6.14 11.77 7.54
N PHE A 280 5.95 11.41 8.82
CA PHE A 280 4.67 10.86 9.30
C PHE A 280 3.47 11.72 8.90
N SER A 281 3.57 13.05 9.02
CA SER A 281 2.47 13.97 8.68
C SER A 281 2.06 13.89 7.21
N VAL A 282 3.02 13.64 6.30
CA VAL A 282 2.75 13.43 4.87
C VAL A 282 2.00 12.12 4.67
N GLN A 283 2.51 11.02 5.24
CA GLN A 283 1.88 9.70 5.13
C GLN A 283 0.47 9.69 5.74
N TYR A 284 0.29 10.37 6.86
CA TYR A 284 -1.00 10.51 7.51
C TYR A 284 -1.99 11.33 6.68
N LEU A 285 -1.54 12.42 6.02
CA LEU A 285 -2.39 13.18 5.09
C LEU A 285 -2.81 12.31 3.90
N LEU A 286 -1.87 11.54 3.33
CA LEU A 286 -2.17 10.61 2.22
C LEU A 286 -3.18 9.53 2.65
N PHE A 287 -3.06 9.02 3.87
CA PHE A 287 -4.06 8.12 4.46
C PHE A 287 -5.45 8.77 4.55
N LEU A 288 -5.55 10.02 5.02
CA LEU A 288 -6.83 10.73 5.10
C LEU A 288 -7.44 10.95 3.71
N ILE A 289 -6.64 11.37 2.73
CA ILE A 289 -7.08 11.55 1.33
C ILE A 289 -7.58 10.22 0.77
N GLY A 290 -6.81 9.14 0.94
CA GLY A 290 -7.20 7.80 0.48
C GLY A 290 -8.48 7.31 1.16
N THR A 291 -8.64 7.52 2.46
CA THR A 291 -9.81 7.07 3.21
C THR A 291 -11.07 7.85 2.83
N ILE A 292 -11.01 9.18 2.86
CA ILE A 292 -12.15 10.05 2.52
C ILE A 292 -12.50 9.90 1.04
N GLY A 293 -11.50 10.00 0.15
CA GLY A 293 -11.69 9.86 -1.30
C GLY A 293 -12.20 8.48 -1.68
N GLY A 294 -11.65 7.42 -1.06
CA GLY A 294 -12.06 6.03 -1.29
C GLY A 294 -13.54 5.77 -0.96
N TYR A 295 -14.08 6.42 0.07
CA TYR A 295 -15.51 6.37 0.36
C TYR A 295 -16.33 7.25 -0.59
N LEU A 296 -15.94 8.51 -0.80
CA LEU A 296 -16.70 9.44 -1.65
C LEU A 296 -16.81 8.98 -3.11
N PHE A 297 -15.73 8.39 -3.64
CA PHE A 297 -15.65 7.96 -5.03
C PHE A 297 -15.73 6.43 -5.21
N TYR A 298 -16.31 5.74 -4.23
CA TYR A 298 -16.38 4.28 -4.19
C TYR A 298 -16.94 3.64 -5.47
N ASN A 299 -17.91 4.30 -6.11
CA ASN A 299 -18.58 3.82 -7.31
C ASN A 299 -17.95 4.34 -8.63
N VAL A 300 -16.88 5.16 -8.58
CA VAL A 300 -16.24 5.74 -9.78
C VAL A 300 -14.94 5.01 -10.09
N HIS A 301 -14.95 4.09 -11.06
CA HIS A 301 -13.82 3.22 -11.36
C HIS A 301 -12.51 3.97 -11.62
N ALA A 302 -12.54 5.07 -12.38
CA ALA A 302 -11.35 5.87 -12.67
C ALA A 302 -10.76 6.52 -11.40
N MET A 303 -11.65 7.03 -10.52
CA MET A 303 -11.23 7.63 -9.25
C MET A 303 -10.70 6.58 -8.27
N VAL A 304 -11.31 5.40 -8.21
CA VAL A 304 -10.81 4.29 -7.40
C VAL A 304 -9.37 3.93 -7.81
N ARG A 305 -9.08 3.85 -9.11
CA ARG A 305 -7.72 3.61 -9.59
C ARG A 305 -6.75 4.73 -9.22
N LEU A 306 -7.16 6.00 -9.34
CA LEU A 306 -6.33 7.13 -8.92
C LEU A 306 -6.08 7.09 -7.41
N LEU A 307 -7.11 6.78 -6.62
CA LEU A 307 -7.04 6.75 -5.17
C LEU A 307 -6.23 5.56 -4.63
N MET A 308 -5.97 4.51 -5.41
CA MET A 308 -5.08 3.40 -5.00
C MET A 308 -3.70 3.88 -4.55
N TYR A 309 -3.17 4.97 -5.14
CA TYR A 309 -1.90 5.57 -4.70
C TYR A 309 -1.94 6.10 -3.27
N PHE A 310 -3.12 6.44 -2.77
CA PHE A 310 -3.37 6.94 -1.42
C PHE A 310 -3.86 5.83 -0.49
N ASP A 311 -4.62 4.88 -1.01
CA ASP A 311 -5.20 3.79 -0.24
C ASP A 311 -4.14 2.89 0.41
N ILE A 312 -2.99 2.70 -0.22
CA ILE A 312 -1.88 1.93 0.35
C ILE A 312 -1.40 2.47 1.70
N PHE A 313 -1.61 3.76 1.98
CA PHE A 313 -1.25 4.35 3.28
C PHE A 313 -2.15 3.90 4.43
N LYS A 314 -3.30 3.29 4.16
CA LYS A 314 -4.12 2.60 5.17
C LYS A 314 -3.33 1.48 5.82
N ILE A 315 -2.59 0.67 5.01
CA ILE A 315 -1.70 -0.39 5.52
C ILE A 315 -0.56 0.21 6.32
N VAL A 316 0.07 1.27 5.83
CA VAL A 316 1.17 1.94 6.54
C VAL A 316 0.72 2.39 7.93
N MET A 317 -0.44 3.02 8.03
CA MET A 317 -1.01 3.44 9.32
C MET A 317 -1.41 2.26 10.21
N MET A 318 -1.92 1.17 9.65
CA MET A 318 -2.22 -0.06 10.39
C MET A 318 -0.93 -0.69 10.97
N ILE A 319 0.17 -0.70 10.23
CA ILE A 319 1.47 -1.18 10.71
C ILE A 319 1.97 -0.32 11.88
N TYR A 320 1.80 1.02 11.81
CA TYR A 320 2.15 1.90 12.92
C TYR A 320 1.26 1.67 14.14
N LEU A 321 -0.04 1.45 13.93
CA LEU A 321 -0.97 1.12 15.02
C LEU A 321 -0.60 -0.20 15.69
N MET A 322 -0.27 -1.24 14.93
CA MET A 322 0.18 -2.53 15.48
C MET A 322 1.44 -2.38 16.33
N LYS A 323 2.41 -1.57 15.88
CA LYS A 323 3.60 -1.26 16.70
C LYS A 323 3.21 -0.59 18.00
N LEU A 324 2.34 0.44 17.96
CA LEU A 324 1.90 1.15 19.15
C LEU A 324 1.27 0.19 20.17
N MET A 325 0.32 -0.64 19.71
CA MET A 325 -0.34 -1.63 20.56
C MET A 325 0.63 -2.64 21.18
N PHE A 326 1.65 -3.07 20.40
CA PHE A 326 2.67 -4.01 20.87
C PHE A 326 3.57 -3.40 21.94
N ILE A 327 4.03 -2.16 21.75
CA ILE A 327 4.89 -1.46 22.69
C ILE A 327 4.17 -1.27 24.04
N ASP A 328 2.93 -0.80 24.00
CA ASP A 328 2.14 -0.57 25.21
C ASP A 328 1.92 -1.89 25.98
N THR A 329 1.60 -2.98 25.27
CA THR A 329 1.40 -4.30 25.90
C THR A 329 2.68 -4.80 26.59
N VAL A 330 3.84 -4.70 25.92
CA VAL A 330 5.13 -5.14 26.46
C VAL A 330 5.55 -4.26 27.64
N TYR A 331 5.34 -2.94 27.55
CA TYR A 331 5.66 -2.00 28.62
C TYR A 331 4.84 -2.27 29.89
N TYR A 332 3.52 -2.46 29.76
CA TYR A 332 2.64 -2.79 30.89
C TYR A 332 2.96 -4.14 31.52
N THR A 333 3.31 -5.17 30.73
CA THR A 333 3.67 -6.47 31.28
C THR A 333 4.99 -6.43 32.05
N HIS A 334 5.99 -5.64 31.59
CA HIS A 334 7.27 -5.47 32.29
C HIS A 334 7.11 -4.67 33.59
N ILE A 335 6.35 -3.58 33.59
CA ILE A 335 6.11 -2.80 34.82
C ILE A 335 5.37 -3.64 35.85
N ARG A 336 4.31 -4.34 35.50
CA ARG A 336 3.61 -5.25 36.42
C ARG A 336 4.50 -6.36 36.93
N ALA A 337 5.39 -6.92 36.12
CA ALA A 337 6.35 -7.93 36.59
C ALA A 337 7.32 -7.36 37.62
N HIS A 338 7.81 -6.13 37.44
CA HIS A 338 8.69 -5.45 38.38
C HIS A 338 7.95 -5.03 39.65
N GLU A 339 6.73 -4.51 39.57
CA GLU A 339 5.91 -4.18 40.72
C GLU A 339 5.55 -5.42 41.55
N THR A 340 5.22 -6.54 40.88
CA THR A 340 4.92 -7.81 41.53
C THR A 340 6.17 -8.38 42.20
N ALA A 341 7.35 -8.30 41.59
CA ALA A 341 8.60 -8.72 42.16
C ALA A 341 9.01 -7.82 43.37
N ALA A 342 8.78 -6.50 43.28
CA ALA A 342 9.04 -5.58 44.37
C ALA A 342 8.10 -5.82 45.56
N ASN A 343 6.81 -6.17 45.30
CA ASN A 343 5.83 -6.48 46.35
C ASN A 343 5.99 -7.88 46.97
N LEU A 344 6.80 -8.77 46.39
CA LEU A 344 7.12 -10.08 46.95
C LEU A 344 8.39 -10.04 47.83
N VAL A 345 9.11 -8.94 47.88
CA VAL A 345 10.35 -8.75 48.65
C VAL A 345 10.10 -7.89 49.91
N CYS A 346 8.89 -7.37 50.13
CA CYS A 346 8.38 -6.81 51.38
C CYS A 346 7.44 -7.83 52.04
#